data_dda156e2243d92caabc12614d312029e
#
_entry.id   dda156e2243d92caabc12614d312029e
#
_cell.length_a   1.000
_cell.length_b   1.000
_cell.length_c   1.000
_cell.angle_alpha   90.00
_cell.angle_beta   90.00
_cell.angle_gamma   90.00
#
_symmetry.space_group_name_H-M   'P 1'
#
loop_
_entity.id
_entity.type
_entity.pdbx_description
1 polymer ?
#
loop_
_entity_poly.entity_id
_entity_poly.type
_entity_poly.pdbx_seq_one_letter_code
_entity_poly.pdbx_strand_id
1 'polypeptide(L)'
;MQEPERVTIHGCHSLDYCSRAADALENTLTTYRDQGYAWVGVTEHMPVDQAAYLRKEEAAEGFTIETLHQRFHDYSQKVADLKYRFEGSLDIYVAFETEVYPGYESHLENLLSEFEPEYVVGAWREL
;
A
#
# COMPACT_ATOMS: atom_id res chain seq x y z
N MET A 1 18.24 -9.32 28.52
CA MET A 1 17.22 -8.42 27.96
C MET A 1 17.21 -8.60 26.44
N GLN A 2 16.06 -8.94 25.90
CA GLN A 2 15.94 -9.11 24.45
C GLN A 2 15.89 -7.74 23.78
N GLU A 3 16.51 -7.64 22.63
CA GLU A 3 16.38 -6.45 21.82
C GLU A 3 14.96 -6.36 21.26
N PRO A 4 14.40 -5.15 21.13
CA PRO A 4 13.10 -4.98 20.49
C PRO A 4 13.14 -5.50 19.05
N GLU A 5 12.03 -6.09 18.62
CA GLU A 5 11.89 -6.48 17.23
C GLU A 5 11.81 -5.24 16.33
N ARG A 6 12.42 -5.33 15.16
CA ARG A 6 12.33 -4.29 14.15
C ARG A 6 11.09 -4.53 13.32
N VAL A 7 10.18 -3.57 13.33
CA VAL A 7 8.93 -3.65 12.60
C VAL A 7 8.59 -2.30 11.98
N THR A 8 7.77 -2.32 10.95
CA THR A 8 7.19 -1.08 10.43
C THR A 8 5.76 -1.33 9.98
N ILE A 9 4.86 -0.45 10.38
CA ILE A 9 3.44 -0.52 10.03
C ILE A 9 3.11 0.30 8.79
N HIS A 10 4.04 1.11 8.31
CA HIS A 10 3.87 1.98 7.14
C HIS A 10 5.13 1.87 6.30
N GLY A 11 5.38 0.64 5.82
CA GLY A 11 6.71 0.26 5.38
C GLY A 11 7.11 0.72 4.00
N CYS A 12 6.23 0.67 3.02
CA CYS A 12 6.70 0.97 1.68
C CYS A 12 5.59 1.26 0.69
N HIS A 13 5.97 2.08 -0.26
CA HIS A 13 5.28 2.27 -1.52
C HIS A 13 6.19 1.71 -2.60
N SER A 14 5.62 1.09 -3.59
CA SER A 14 6.36 0.44 -4.66
C SER A 14 6.39 1.32 -5.90
N LEU A 15 7.51 1.31 -6.61
CA LEU A 15 7.60 1.96 -7.92
C LEU A 15 6.59 1.39 -8.90
N ASP A 16 6.18 0.15 -8.73
CA ASP A 16 5.20 -0.50 -9.59
C ASP A 16 3.81 0.15 -9.47
N TYR A 17 3.51 0.74 -8.32
CA TYR A 17 2.15 1.22 -8.01
C TYR A 17 2.11 2.68 -7.56
N CYS A 18 3.24 3.22 -7.15
CA CYS A 18 3.37 4.62 -6.76
C CYS A 18 4.53 5.23 -7.56
N SER A 19 4.22 6.23 -8.38
CA SER A 19 5.21 6.85 -9.26
C SER A 19 6.37 7.52 -8.52
N ARG A 20 6.26 7.72 -7.21
CA ARG A 20 7.29 8.35 -6.40
C ARG A 20 8.18 7.37 -5.65
N ALA A 21 7.88 6.10 -5.69
CA ALA A 21 8.70 5.10 -5.03
C ALA A 21 9.98 4.85 -5.85
N ALA A 22 11.12 4.74 -5.16
CA ALA A 22 12.41 4.60 -5.83
C ALA A 22 12.74 3.16 -6.24
N ASP A 23 12.19 2.18 -5.52
CA ASP A 23 12.53 0.77 -5.72
C ASP A 23 11.28 -0.06 -5.98
N ALA A 24 11.46 -1.15 -6.72
CA ALA A 24 10.40 -2.13 -6.89
C ALA A 24 10.08 -2.77 -5.52
N LEU A 25 8.84 -3.19 -5.35
CA LEU A 25 8.35 -3.72 -4.08
C LEU A 25 9.21 -4.87 -3.56
N GLU A 26 9.58 -5.81 -4.42
CA GLU A 26 10.39 -6.96 -4.01
C GLU A 26 11.75 -6.54 -3.46
N ASN A 27 12.40 -5.57 -4.09
CA ASN A 27 13.70 -5.06 -3.63
C ASN A 27 13.57 -4.37 -2.29
N THR A 28 12.51 -3.61 -2.09
CA THR A 28 12.23 -2.94 -0.82
C THR A 28 12.06 -3.96 0.30
N LEU A 29 11.26 -5.00 0.05
CA LEU A 29 11.02 -6.05 1.04
C LEU A 29 12.30 -6.84 1.34
N THR A 30 13.12 -7.11 0.34
CA THR A 30 14.40 -7.78 0.52
C THR A 30 15.31 -6.97 1.44
N THR A 31 15.33 -5.65 1.28
CA THR A 31 16.10 -4.76 2.15
C THR A 31 15.64 -4.85 3.60
N TYR A 32 14.33 -4.83 3.84
CA TYR A 32 13.81 -4.98 5.19
C TYR A 32 14.20 -6.32 5.80
N ARG A 33 14.07 -7.40 5.04
CA ARG A 33 14.48 -8.73 5.49
C ARG A 33 15.96 -8.75 5.87
N ASP A 34 16.81 -8.21 5.01
CA ASP A 34 18.26 -8.23 5.22
C ASP A 34 18.70 -7.37 6.40
N GLN A 35 17.90 -6.37 6.76
CA GLN A 35 18.12 -5.54 7.92
C GLN A 35 17.54 -6.12 9.21
N GLY A 36 16.99 -7.30 9.16
CA GLY A 36 16.51 -8.02 10.34
C GLY A 36 15.14 -7.61 10.85
N TYR A 37 14.29 -7.04 9.98
CA TYR A 37 12.93 -6.73 10.37
C TYR A 37 12.13 -8.01 10.59
N ALA A 38 11.33 -8.04 11.66
CA ALA A 38 10.47 -9.18 11.96
C ALA A 38 9.24 -9.19 11.06
N TRP A 39 8.65 -8.02 10.81
CA TRP A 39 7.54 -7.88 9.89
C TRP A 39 7.46 -6.45 9.33
N VAL A 40 6.78 -6.35 8.21
CA VAL A 40 6.59 -5.09 7.49
C VAL A 40 5.15 -4.99 7.02
N GLY A 41 4.53 -3.84 7.23
CA GLY A 41 3.25 -3.53 6.61
C GLY A 41 3.48 -2.85 5.26
N VAL A 42 2.90 -3.39 4.22
CA VAL A 42 2.95 -2.78 2.89
C VAL A 42 1.71 -1.92 2.73
N THR A 43 1.90 -0.61 2.54
CA THR A 43 0.81 0.37 2.62
C THR A 43 0.81 1.27 1.40
N GLU A 44 0.19 0.81 0.33
CA GLU A 44 -0.01 1.65 -0.84
C GLU A 44 -1.21 2.58 -0.61
N HIS A 45 -1.26 3.69 -1.33
CA HIS A 45 -2.42 4.59 -1.24
C HIS A 45 -3.65 3.94 -1.84
N MET A 46 -4.79 4.03 -1.15
CA MET A 46 -6.04 3.52 -1.70
C MET A 46 -6.41 4.31 -2.97
N PRO A 47 -7.01 3.66 -3.97
CA PRO A 47 -7.48 4.37 -5.15
C PRO A 47 -8.71 5.20 -4.80
N VAL A 48 -8.74 6.47 -5.22
CA VAL A 48 -9.92 7.31 -5.03
C VAL A 48 -10.99 6.98 -6.06
N ASP A 49 -12.24 7.33 -5.77
CA ASP A 49 -13.36 7.05 -6.66
C ASP A 49 -13.89 8.29 -7.41
N GLN A 50 -13.21 9.42 -7.26
CA GLN A 50 -13.60 10.66 -7.93
C GLN A 50 -12.36 11.36 -8.49
N ALA A 51 -12.45 11.76 -9.75
CA ALA A 51 -11.34 12.40 -10.44
C ALA A 51 -10.85 13.68 -9.76
N ALA A 52 -11.73 14.38 -9.05
CA ALA A 52 -11.37 15.61 -8.33
C ALA A 52 -10.35 15.35 -7.22
N TYR A 53 -10.25 14.13 -6.74
CA TYR A 53 -9.36 13.77 -5.63
C TYR A 53 -8.13 12.97 -6.06
N LEU A 54 -7.90 12.86 -7.36
CA LEU A 54 -6.65 12.29 -7.85
C LEU A 54 -5.48 13.10 -7.32
N ARG A 55 -4.41 12.40 -6.96
CA ARG A 55 -3.19 13.07 -6.56
C ARG A 55 -2.60 13.78 -7.77
N LYS A 56 -1.85 14.86 -7.50
CA LYS A 56 -1.27 15.67 -8.57
C LYS A 56 -0.42 14.82 -9.52
N GLU A 57 0.35 13.90 -8.98
CA GLU A 57 1.22 13.02 -9.75
C GLU A 57 0.40 12.05 -10.60
N GLU A 58 -0.70 11.54 -10.06
CA GLU A 58 -1.59 10.63 -10.77
C GLU A 58 -2.27 11.32 -11.94
N ALA A 59 -2.75 12.54 -11.72
CA ALA A 59 -3.35 13.33 -12.77
C ALA A 59 -2.34 13.69 -13.87
N ALA A 60 -1.10 14.02 -13.47
CA ALA A 60 -0.04 14.36 -14.41
C ALA A 60 0.34 13.18 -15.31
N GLU A 61 0.23 11.96 -14.81
CA GLU A 61 0.52 10.74 -15.58
C GLU A 61 -0.70 10.26 -16.38
N GLY A 62 -1.82 10.96 -16.30
CA GLY A 62 -3.02 10.61 -17.05
C GLY A 62 -3.81 9.45 -16.49
N PHE A 63 -3.64 9.12 -15.22
CA PHE A 63 -4.41 8.03 -14.61
C PHE A 63 -5.88 8.41 -14.49
N THR A 64 -6.74 7.40 -14.73
CA THR A 64 -8.18 7.50 -14.51
C THR A 64 -8.54 6.74 -13.23
N ILE A 65 -9.77 6.90 -12.78
CA ILE A 65 -10.28 6.15 -11.63
C ILE A 65 -10.16 4.63 -11.89
N GLU A 66 -10.55 4.19 -13.07
CA GLU A 66 -10.48 2.78 -13.46
C GLU A 66 -9.05 2.26 -13.48
N THR A 67 -8.13 3.06 -14.02
CA THR A 67 -6.71 2.71 -14.06
C THR A 67 -6.14 2.55 -12.66
N LEU A 68 -6.46 3.47 -11.75
CA LEU A 68 -6.00 3.38 -10.36
C LEU A 68 -6.54 2.14 -9.66
N HIS A 69 -7.82 1.83 -9.87
CA HIS A 69 -8.44 0.66 -9.26
C HIS A 69 -7.77 -0.62 -9.75
N GLN A 70 -7.50 -0.70 -11.05
CA GLN A 70 -6.81 -1.86 -11.63
C GLN A 70 -5.38 -1.98 -11.11
N ARG A 71 -4.65 -0.88 -11.00
CA ARG A 71 -3.30 -0.89 -10.45
C ARG A 71 -3.30 -1.35 -9.00
N PHE A 72 -4.29 -0.95 -8.23
CA PHE A 72 -4.41 -1.37 -6.84
C PHE A 72 -4.73 -2.87 -6.75
N HIS A 73 -5.54 -3.38 -7.66
CA HIS A 73 -5.82 -4.82 -7.75
C HIS A 73 -4.54 -5.60 -8.05
N ASP A 74 -3.74 -5.12 -9.02
CA ASP A 74 -2.46 -5.74 -9.36
C ASP A 74 -1.49 -5.71 -8.18
N TYR A 75 -1.45 -4.59 -7.47
CA TYR A 75 -0.66 -4.46 -6.25
C TYR A 75 -1.06 -5.51 -5.21
N SER A 76 -2.35 -5.65 -4.96
CA SER A 76 -2.86 -6.60 -3.96
C SER A 76 -2.45 -8.04 -4.30
N GLN A 77 -2.51 -8.40 -5.56
CA GLN A 77 -2.10 -9.73 -6.01
C GLN A 77 -0.60 -9.94 -5.87
N LYS A 78 0.19 -8.92 -6.22
CA LYS A 78 1.64 -9.01 -6.11
C LYS A 78 2.09 -9.13 -4.66
N VAL A 79 1.47 -8.36 -3.76
CA VAL A 79 1.79 -8.44 -2.34
C VAL A 79 1.45 -9.83 -1.78
N ALA A 80 0.32 -10.41 -2.18
CA ALA A 80 -0.05 -11.75 -1.76
C ALA A 80 0.99 -12.78 -2.20
N ASP A 81 1.48 -12.67 -3.43
CA ASP A 81 2.52 -13.55 -3.95
C ASP A 81 3.84 -13.37 -3.18
N LEU A 82 4.24 -12.14 -2.93
CA LEU A 82 5.45 -11.85 -2.18
C LEU A 82 5.35 -12.30 -0.72
N LYS A 83 4.19 -12.15 -0.11
CA LYS A 83 3.94 -12.65 1.25
C LYS A 83 4.22 -14.14 1.34
N TYR A 84 3.77 -14.90 0.35
CA TYR A 84 4.03 -16.33 0.28
C TYR A 84 5.52 -16.62 0.09
N ARG A 85 6.18 -15.89 -0.82
CA ARG A 85 7.60 -16.11 -1.15
C ARG A 85 8.54 -15.75 0.00
N PHE A 86 8.18 -14.79 0.83
CA PHE A 86 8.98 -14.37 1.98
C PHE A 86 8.63 -15.14 3.25
N GLU A 87 7.69 -16.05 3.19
CA GLU A 87 7.26 -16.82 4.35
C GLU A 87 8.46 -17.48 5.06
N GLY A 88 8.55 -17.29 6.36
CA GLY A 88 9.66 -17.82 7.17
C GLY A 88 10.86 -16.90 7.28
N SER A 89 11.00 -15.87 6.42
CA SER A 89 12.12 -14.93 6.50
C SER A 89 11.68 -13.50 6.83
N LEU A 90 10.47 -13.13 6.46
CA LEU A 90 9.90 -11.81 6.75
C LEU A 90 8.38 -11.94 6.70
N ASP A 91 7.71 -11.51 7.76
CA ASP A 91 6.26 -11.47 7.77
C ASP A 91 5.80 -10.17 7.09
N ILE A 92 4.91 -10.30 6.13
CA ILE A 92 4.39 -9.18 5.36
C ILE A 92 2.90 -9.05 5.64
N TYR A 93 2.47 -7.85 6.06
CA TYR A 93 1.06 -7.55 6.26
C TYR A 93 0.58 -6.65 5.13
N VAL A 94 -0.57 -7.01 4.57
CA VAL A 94 -1.17 -6.28 3.45
C VAL A 94 -2.08 -5.20 4.01
N ALA A 95 -1.77 -3.96 3.71
CA ALA A 95 -2.52 -2.83 4.21
C ALA A 95 -2.62 -1.76 3.12
N PHE A 96 -3.35 -0.71 3.37
CA PHE A 96 -3.31 0.46 2.50
C PHE A 96 -3.49 1.74 3.31
N GLU A 97 -3.08 2.85 2.73
CA GLU A 97 -3.20 4.17 3.31
C GLU A 97 -4.51 4.80 2.85
N THR A 98 -5.35 5.16 3.82
CA THR A 98 -6.65 5.75 3.56
C THR A 98 -6.51 7.19 3.11
N GLU A 99 -7.21 7.55 2.03
CA GLU A 99 -7.36 8.93 1.59
C GLU A 99 -8.66 9.49 2.15
N VAL A 100 -8.58 10.60 2.87
CA VAL A 100 -9.74 11.23 3.50
C VAL A 100 -10.19 12.42 2.66
N TYR A 101 -11.38 12.34 2.11
CA TYR A 101 -12.00 13.39 1.30
C TYR A 101 -13.52 13.28 1.46
N PRO A 102 -14.30 14.31 1.08
CA PRO A 102 -15.76 14.23 1.22
C PRO A 102 -16.36 13.00 0.54
N GLY A 103 -17.06 12.18 1.31
CA GLY A 103 -17.72 10.98 0.79
C GLY A 103 -16.83 9.74 0.73
N TYR A 104 -15.62 9.78 1.29
CA TYR A 104 -14.70 8.65 1.21
C TYR A 104 -15.20 7.40 1.95
N GLU A 105 -16.08 7.55 2.94
CA GLU A 105 -16.46 6.46 3.84
C GLU A 105 -17.09 5.29 3.09
N SER A 106 -18.03 5.59 2.19
CA SER A 106 -18.70 4.53 1.40
C SER A 106 -17.71 3.81 0.49
N HIS A 107 -16.81 4.57 -0.13
CA HIS A 107 -15.79 3.99 -0.99
C HIS A 107 -14.81 3.13 -0.18
N LEU A 108 -14.41 3.61 0.99
CA LEU A 108 -13.55 2.84 1.89
C LEU A 108 -14.20 1.51 2.27
N GLU A 109 -15.49 1.51 2.62
CA GLU A 109 -16.21 0.28 2.94
C GLU A 109 -16.18 -0.71 1.77
N ASN A 110 -16.36 -0.22 0.54
CA ASN A 110 -16.28 -1.06 -0.65
C ASN A 110 -14.89 -1.64 -0.84
N LEU A 111 -13.84 -0.85 -0.61
CA LEU A 111 -12.46 -1.32 -0.73
C LEU A 111 -12.12 -2.35 0.35
N LEU A 112 -12.59 -2.14 1.56
CA LEU A 112 -12.38 -3.10 2.65
C LEU A 112 -13.01 -4.45 2.32
N SER A 113 -14.19 -4.44 1.71
CA SER A 113 -14.89 -5.64 1.29
C SER A 113 -14.20 -6.34 0.12
N GLU A 114 -13.70 -5.56 -0.83
CA GLU A 114 -13.08 -6.10 -2.04
C GLU A 114 -11.67 -6.62 -1.81
N PHE A 115 -10.85 -5.88 -1.07
CA PHE A 115 -9.44 -6.19 -0.92
C PHE A 115 -9.08 -6.84 0.41
N GLU A 116 -9.93 -6.75 1.40
CA GLU A 116 -9.75 -7.37 2.72
C GLU A 116 -8.34 -7.17 3.30
N PRO A 117 -7.88 -5.92 3.45
CA PRO A 117 -6.56 -5.66 4.01
C PRO A 117 -6.49 -6.11 5.47
N GLU A 118 -5.28 -6.39 5.94
CA GLU A 118 -5.09 -6.79 7.34
C GLU A 118 -5.25 -5.60 8.28
N TYR A 119 -4.95 -4.38 7.79
CA TYR A 119 -5.25 -3.14 8.49
C TYR A 119 -5.18 -1.97 7.49
N VAL A 120 -5.57 -0.79 7.94
CA VAL A 120 -5.44 0.44 7.15
C VAL A 120 -4.75 1.51 7.98
N VAL A 121 -4.03 2.39 7.29
CA VAL A 121 -3.37 3.53 7.92
C VAL A 121 -4.14 4.79 7.51
N GLY A 122 -4.50 5.61 8.50
CA GLY A 122 -5.20 6.86 8.22
C GLY A 122 -4.24 7.92 7.70
N ALA A 123 -4.63 8.58 6.61
CA ALA A 123 -3.90 9.71 6.08
C ALA A 123 -4.81 10.93 6.08
N TRP A 124 -4.38 11.98 6.79
CA TRP A 124 -5.11 13.23 6.81
C TRP A 124 -4.73 14.09 5.62
N ARG A 125 -5.73 14.58 4.90
CA ARG A 125 -5.53 15.49 3.77
C ARG A 125 -6.21 16.81 4.07
N GLU A 126 -5.47 17.90 3.95
CA GLU A 126 -6.07 19.23 3.95
C GLU A 126 -6.78 19.44 2.60
N LEU A 127 -8.01 19.85 2.69
CA LEU A 127 -8.82 20.15 1.53
C LEU A 127 -8.87 21.66 1.29
#